data_9ebdecd30ab88537c4a299e6f98e0cda
#
_entry.id   9ebdecd30ab88537c4a299e6f98e0cda
#
_cell.length_a   1.000
_cell.length_b   1.000
_cell.length_c   1.000
_cell.angle_alpha   90.00
_cell.angle_beta   90.00
_cell.angle_gamma   90.00
#
_symmetry.space_group_name_H-M   'P 1'
#
loop_
_entity.id
_entity.type
_entity.pdbx_description
1 polymer ?
#
loop_
_entity_poly.entity_id
_entity_poly.type
_entity_poly.pdbx_seq_one_letter_code
_entity_poly.pdbx_strand_id
1 'polypeptide(L)'
;QLYGGVTLIKAKEYYREKGIAIYQCDNLELLKSMADKSVNLIYCDILYNTGKVFDDYNDNLGSPQEAVEWYRPRFIEMKRVLASNGSMFIHCNWRLDSYIRILLDEIFGPECFRNRIYRKHSEERGFYSNFDSQMDIILYYVKDPTRFVFHETRGDKPQIVPLFENGYLEGRSESRYANGYLINLGDLNKHWLVSKRQFTEMIAQDEIRFIDGLPYRYST
;
A
#
# COMPACT_ATOMS: atom_id res chain seq x y z
N GLN A 1 21.03 7.00 -37.76
CA GLN A 1 21.62 5.77 -38.28
C GLN A 1 20.64 4.63 -38.00
N LEU A 2 20.16 4.00 -39.08
CA LEU A 2 19.30 2.82 -39.03
C LEU A 2 20.12 1.59 -38.63
N TYR A 3 19.87 1.01 -37.52
CA TYR A 3 20.22 -0.37 -37.21
C TYR A 3 18.92 -1.19 -37.17
N GLY A 4 18.71 -2.01 -38.19
CA GLY A 4 17.71 -3.07 -38.19
C GLY A 4 16.24 -2.62 -38.11
N GLY A 5 15.80 -1.58 -38.84
CA GLY A 5 14.37 -1.27 -39.00
C GLY A 5 13.64 -0.73 -37.76
N VAL A 6 14.32 -0.46 -36.66
CA VAL A 6 13.75 0.15 -35.44
C VAL A 6 14.02 1.66 -35.51
N THR A 7 12.97 2.43 -35.69
CA THR A 7 13.04 3.87 -35.46
C THR A 7 13.24 4.09 -33.96
N LEU A 8 14.47 4.42 -33.56
CA LEU A 8 14.73 4.85 -32.19
C LEU A 8 14.07 6.21 -32.00
N ILE A 9 12.84 6.25 -31.52
CA ILE A 9 12.23 7.47 -31.01
C ILE A 9 13.02 7.81 -29.74
N LYS A 10 13.90 8.80 -29.84
CA LYS A 10 14.62 9.32 -28.67
C LYS A 10 13.58 9.90 -27.74
N ALA A 11 13.31 9.21 -26.61
CA ALA A 11 12.52 9.79 -25.54
C ALA A 11 13.07 11.19 -25.24
N LYS A 12 12.23 12.21 -25.39
CA LYS A 12 12.68 13.59 -25.21
C LYS A 12 12.87 13.80 -23.70
N GLU A 13 14.14 13.89 -23.28
CA GLU A 13 14.46 14.34 -21.94
C GLU A 13 13.97 15.79 -21.79
N TYR A 14 13.07 16.00 -20.85
CA TYR A 14 12.47 17.30 -20.57
C TYR A 14 13.30 18.09 -19.56
N TYR A 15 13.86 17.39 -18.56
CA TYR A 15 14.61 17.98 -17.47
C TYR A 15 15.60 16.99 -16.86
N ARG A 16 16.80 17.49 -16.50
CA ARG A 16 17.79 16.70 -15.74
C ARG A 16 18.54 17.60 -14.77
N GLU A 17 18.49 17.31 -13.49
CA GLU A 17 19.29 17.97 -12.46
C GLU A 17 19.46 17.03 -11.24
N LYS A 18 20.64 17.05 -10.59
CA LYS A 18 20.94 16.41 -9.30
C LYS A 18 20.44 14.95 -9.18
N GLY A 19 20.60 14.15 -10.22
CA GLY A 19 20.18 12.75 -10.22
C GLY A 19 18.72 12.53 -10.62
N ILE A 20 17.95 13.58 -10.93
CA ILE A 20 16.57 13.51 -11.42
C ILE A 20 16.57 13.71 -12.94
N ALA A 21 15.84 12.86 -13.66
CA ALA A 21 15.55 13.04 -15.08
C ALA A 21 14.05 12.88 -15.32
N ILE A 22 13.45 13.83 -16.08
CA ILE A 22 12.04 13.82 -16.44
C ILE A 22 11.95 13.65 -17.95
N TYR A 23 11.10 12.72 -18.38
CA TYR A 23 10.85 12.43 -19.79
C TYR A 23 9.37 12.63 -20.12
N GLN A 24 9.11 13.28 -21.26
CA GLN A 24 7.78 13.40 -21.82
C GLN A 24 7.69 12.53 -23.08
N CYS A 25 7.15 11.31 -22.91
CA CYS A 25 7.01 10.33 -23.99
C CYS A 25 6.05 9.22 -23.60
N ASP A 26 5.72 8.33 -24.55
CA ASP A 26 5.11 7.05 -24.17
C ASP A 26 6.11 6.26 -23.32
N ASN A 27 5.67 5.82 -22.14
CA ASN A 27 6.52 5.10 -21.20
C ASN A 27 7.04 3.77 -21.75
N LEU A 28 6.31 3.13 -22.68
CA LEU A 28 6.76 1.90 -23.34
C LEU A 28 8.04 2.11 -24.13
N GLU A 29 8.15 3.25 -24.85
CA GLU A 29 9.34 3.58 -25.63
C GLU A 29 10.53 3.88 -24.69
N LEU A 30 10.29 4.59 -23.58
CA LEU A 30 11.31 4.82 -22.58
C LEU A 30 11.80 3.49 -21.98
N LEU A 31 10.87 2.64 -21.51
CA LEU A 31 11.19 1.36 -20.91
C LEU A 31 12.02 0.47 -21.84
N LYS A 32 11.67 0.38 -23.13
CA LYS A 32 12.45 -0.37 -24.13
C LYS A 32 13.89 0.13 -24.28
N SER A 33 14.15 1.41 -24.04
CA SER A 33 15.49 1.99 -24.10
C SER A 33 16.34 1.75 -22.85
N MET A 34 15.73 1.33 -21.75
CA MET A 34 16.40 1.09 -20.47
C MET A 34 17.04 -0.30 -20.43
N ALA A 35 18.16 -0.40 -19.71
CA ALA A 35 18.84 -1.66 -19.50
C ALA A 35 18.03 -2.61 -18.58
N ASP A 36 18.20 -3.91 -18.77
CA ASP A 36 17.62 -4.92 -17.88
C ASP A 36 18.10 -4.70 -16.44
N LYS A 37 17.18 -4.91 -15.48
CA LYS A 37 17.47 -4.87 -14.04
C LYS A 37 18.10 -3.55 -13.56
N SER A 38 17.83 -2.44 -14.25
CA SER A 38 18.40 -1.12 -13.96
C SER A 38 17.60 -0.28 -12.95
N VAL A 39 16.39 -0.72 -12.56
CA VAL A 39 15.46 0.03 -11.72
C VAL A 39 15.18 -0.73 -10.43
N ASN A 40 15.33 -0.11 -9.27
CA ASN A 40 15.04 -0.73 -7.97
C ASN A 40 13.59 -0.58 -7.52
N LEU A 41 12.93 0.50 -7.95
CA LEU A 41 11.55 0.80 -7.59
C LEU A 41 10.80 1.35 -8.78
N ILE A 42 9.60 0.83 -9.03
CA ILE A 42 8.64 1.38 -9.97
C ILE A 42 7.38 1.77 -9.19
N TYR A 43 6.96 3.03 -9.33
CA TYR A 43 5.61 3.46 -8.95
C TYR A 43 4.94 3.99 -10.21
N CYS A 44 3.82 3.38 -10.57
CA CYS A 44 3.08 3.72 -11.77
C CYS A 44 1.62 4.04 -11.41
N ASP A 45 1.25 5.31 -11.57
CA ASP A 45 -0.13 5.76 -11.54
C ASP A 45 -0.70 5.60 -12.94
N ILE A 46 -1.55 4.58 -13.14
CA ILE A 46 -2.04 4.20 -14.46
C ILE A 46 -3.30 4.99 -14.83
N LEU A 47 -3.64 5.02 -16.11
CA LEU A 47 -4.95 5.51 -16.56
C LEU A 47 -6.06 4.64 -15.93
N TYR A 48 -7.08 5.28 -15.40
CA TYR A 48 -8.13 4.60 -14.64
C TYR A 48 -9.27 4.05 -15.49
N ASN A 49 -9.21 4.29 -16.81
CA ASN A 49 -10.22 3.91 -17.78
C ASN A 49 -11.62 4.42 -17.38
N THR A 50 -11.70 5.69 -17.00
CA THR A 50 -12.96 6.34 -16.59
C THR A 50 -13.86 6.64 -17.76
N GLY A 51 -13.37 6.50 -19.00
CA GLY A 51 -14.05 6.88 -20.22
C GLY A 51 -14.05 8.39 -20.50
N LYS A 52 -13.34 9.18 -19.68
CA LYS A 52 -13.26 10.64 -19.81
C LYS A 52 -12.10 11.05 -20.71
N VAL A 53 -12.32 12.11 -21.45
CA VAL A 53 -11.28 12.83 -22.17
C VAL A 53 -10.98 14.11 -21.40
N PHE A 54 -9.74 14.28 -20.97
CA PHE A 54 -9.23 15.48 -20.33
C PHE A 54 -8.48 16.34 -21.34
N ASP A 55 -8.20 17.59 -21.01
CA ASP A 55 -7.51 18.51 -21.94
C ASP A 55 -6.13 17.99 -22.33
N ASP A 56 -5.41 17.33 -21.41
CA ASP A 56 -4.04 16.88 -21.59
C ASP A 56 -3.92 15.39 -21.93
N TYR A 57 -4.92 14.57 -21.70
CA TYR A 57 -4.89 13.13 -21.98
C TYR A 57 -6.27 12.48 -22.11
N ASN A 58 -6.30 11.34 -22.77
CA ASN A 58 -7.49 10.52 -22.92
C ASN A 58 -7.45 9.34 -21.94
N ASP A 59 -8.41 9.27 -20.99
CA ASP A 59 -8.57 8.20 -20.03
C ASP A 59 -9.63 7.17 -20.48
N ASN A 60 -9.65 6.90 -21.77
CA ASN A 60 -10.52 5.89 -22.38
C ASN A 60 -9.67 4.88 -23.14
N LEU A 61 -9.51 3.70 -22.57
CA LEU A 61 -8.80 2.56 -23.17
C LEU A 61 -9.75 1.51 -23.73
N GLY A 62 -11.04 1.85 -23.85
CA GLY A 62 -12.08 0.93 -24.31
C GLY A 62 -12.58 -0.02 -23.21
N SER A 63 -12.88 -1.25 -23.57
CA SER A 63 -13.29 -2.28 -22.60
C SER A 63 -12.15 -2.62 -21.62
N PRO A 64 -12.45 -3.21 -20.46
CA PRO A 64 -11.40 -3.68 -19.55
C PRO A 64 -10.39 -4.63 -20.21
N GLN A 65 -10.84 -5.45 -21.14
CA GLN A 65 -9.98 -6.38 -21.91
C GLN A 65 -9.02 -5.62 -22.84
N GLU A 66 -9.48 -4.60 -23.54
CA GLU A 66 -8.64 -3.74 -24.37
C GLU A 66 -7.62 -2.99 -23.51
N ALA A 67 -8.03 -2.48 -22.36
CA ALA A 67 -7.12 -1.85 -21.40
C ALA A 67 -6.02 -2.82 -20.93
N VAL A 68 -6.35 -4.07 -20.59
CA VAL A 68 -5.40 -5.12 -20.21
C VAL A 68 -4.36 -5.35 -21.32
N GLU A 69 -4.80 -5.49 -22.58
CA GLU A 69 -3.88 -5.71 -23.71
C GLU A 69 -3.01 -4.46 -23.98
N TRP A 70 -3.51 -3.27 -23.72
CA TRP A 70 -2.71 -2.04 -23.81
C TRP A 70 -1.63 -1.97 -22.72
N TYR A 71 -1.91 -2.46 -21.48
CA TYR A 71 -0.95 -2.50 -20.38
C TYR A 71 0.05 -3.65 -20.49
N ARG A 72 -0.31 -4.77 -21.08
CA ARG A 72 0.52 -5.99 -21.17
C ARG A 72 1.97 -5.73 -21.59
N PRO A 73 2.27 -5.10 -22.74
CA PRO A 73 3.66 -4.84 -23.13
C PRO A 73 4.40 -3.91 -22.16
N ARG A 74 3.70 -2.98 -21.52
CA ARG A 74 4.28 -2.06 -20.53
C ARG A 74 4.70 -2.78 -19.26
N PHE A 75 3.87 -3.67 -18.73
CA PHE A 75 4.20 -4.44 -17.54
C PHE A 75 5.27 -5.50 -17.79
N ILE A 76 5.34 -6.07 -18.99
CA ILE A 76 6.45 -6.95 -19.40
C ILE A 76 7.77 -6.17 -19.36
N GLU A 77 7.82 -4.98 -19.93
CA GLU A 77 9.00 -4.13 -19.91
C GLU A 77 9.34 -3.62 -18.50
N MET A 78 8.34 -3.25 -17.70
CA MET A 78 8.55 -2.90 -16.29
C MET A 78 9.19 -4.06 -15.51
N LYS A 79 8.71 -5.30 -15.71
CA LYS A 79 9.36 -6.48 -15.13
C LYS A 79 10.79 -6.67 -15.62
N ARG A 80 11.06 -6.46 -16.92
CA ARG A 80 12.42 -6.59 -17.49
C ARG A 80 13.40 -5.62 -16.82
N VAL A 81 13.04 -4.33 -16.76
CA VAL A 81 13.91 -3.27 -16.21
C VAL A 81 14.02 -3.31 -14.69
N LEU A 82 13.07 -3.91 -13.99
CA LEU A 82 13.09 -4.01 -12.53
C LEU A 82 14.23 -4.92 -12.07
N ALA A 83 15.03 -4.48 -11.10
CA ALA A 83 16.11 -5.25 -10.48
C ALA A 83 15.59 -6.51 -9.79
N SER A 84 16.44 -7.53 -9.60
CA SER A 84 16.03 -8.79 -8.98
C SER A 84 15.47 -8.63 -7.55
N ASN A 85 15.94 -7.63 -6.82
CA ASN A 85 15.46 -7.26 -5.48
C ASN A 85 14.46 -6.09 -5.52
N GLY A 86 14.01 -5.69 -6.71
CA GLY A 86 13.17 -4.51 -6.92
C GLY A 86 11.70 -4.74 -6.60
N SER A 87 11.03 -3.63 -6.35
CA SER A 87 9.61 -3.54 -5.99
C SER A 87 8.83 -2.70 -6.98
N MET A 88 7.57 -3.06 -7.22
CA MET A 88 6.67 -2.35 -8.11
C MET A 88 5.33 -2.06 -7.43
N PHE A 89 4.85 -0.84 -7.58
CA PHE A 89 3.55 -0.37 -7.09
C PHE A 89 2.74 0.14 -8.27
N ILE A 90 1.58 -0.46 -8.50
CA ILE A 90 0.63 -0.03 -9.54
C ILE A 90 -0.58 0.59 -8.86
N HIS A 91 -0.75 1.89 -9.06
CA HIS A 91 -1.88 2.64 -8.54
C HIS A 91 -3.00 2.66 -9.57
N CYS A 92 -4.15 2.18 -9.19
CA CYS A 92 -5.34 2.05 -10.04
C CYS A 92 -6.61 2.27 -9.22
N ASN A 93 -7.74 2.32 -9.91
CA ASN A 93 -9.05 2.37 -9.27
C ASN A 93 -9.77 1.02 -9.36
N TRP A 94 -10.95 0.96 -8.75
CA TRP A 94 -11.80 -0.24 -8.72
C TRP A 94 -12.22 -0.79 -10.09
N ARG A 95 -12.18 0.05 -11.17
CA ARG A 95 -12.57 -0.37 -12.53
C ARG A 95 -11.60 -1.36 -13.13
N LEU A 96 -10.32 -1.19 -12.85
CA LEU A 96 -9.26 -1.98 -13.47
C LEU A 96 -8.50 -2.87 -12.50
N ASP A 97 -8.62 -2.69 -11.18
CA ASP A 97 -7.76 -3.35 -10.19
C ASP A 97 -7.73 -4.88 -10.34
N SER A 98 -8.89 -5.49 -10.52
CA SER A 98 -9.01 -6.95 -10.65
C SER A 98 -8.42 -7.47 -11.95
N TYR A 99 -8.62 -6.75 -13.04
CA TYR A 99 -8.05 -7.10 -14.35
C TYR A 99 -6.53 -6.95 -14.37
N ILE A 100 -6.04 -5.83 -13.83
CA ILE A 100 -4.60 -5.56 -13.71
C ILE A 100 -3.94 -6.56 -12.77
N ARG A 101 -4.62 -6.96 -11.67
CA ARG A 101 -4.11 -7.97 -10.75
C ARG A 101 -3.91 -9.32 -11.47
N ILE A 102 -4.87 -9.77 -12.27
CA ILE A 102 -4.76 -11.02 -13.05
C ILE A 102 -3.62 -10.92 -14.04
N LEU A 103 -3.51 -9.82 -14.78
CA LEU A 103 -2.43 -9.57 -15.72
C LEU A 103 -1.05 -9.59 -15.05
N LEU A 104 -0.94 -8.97 -13.89
CA LEU A 104 0.33 -8.95 -13.13
C LEU A 104 0.68 -10.33 -12.56
N ASP A 105 -0.30 -11.12 -12.12
CA ASP A 105 -0.08 -12.50 -11.70
C ASP A 105 0.41 -13.38 -12.89
N GLU A 106 -0.13 -13.18 -14.09
CA GLU A 106 0.34 -13.85 -15.30
C GLU A 106 1.79 -13.46 -15.63
N ILE A 107 2.14 -12.18 -15.53
CA ILE A 107 3.46 -11.68 -15.91
C ILE A 107 4.51 -11.98 -14.82
N PHE A 108 4.23 -11.69 -13.56
CA PHE A 108 5.18 -11.79 -12.45
C PHE A 108 5.18 -13.16 -11.76
N GLY A 109 4.04 -13.83 -11.72
CA GLY A 109 3.71 -14.94 -10.85
C GLY A 109 2.91 -14.49 -9.63
N PRO A 110 1.88 -15.24 -9.19
CA PRO A 110 1.07 -14.88 -8.04
C PRO A 110 1.86 -14.82 -6.73
N GLU A 111 2.97 -15.55 -6.63
CA GLU A 111 3.90 -15.56 -5.50
C GLU A 111 4.68 -14.23 -5.34
N CYS A 112 4.75 -13.43 -6.40
CA CYS A 112 5.38 -12.10 -6.39
C CYS A 112 4.46 -11.00 -5.84
N PHE A 113 3.17 -11.27 -5.70
CA PHE A 113 2.24 -10.34 -5.08
C PHE A 113 2.47 -10.24 -3.57
N ARG A 114 2.48 -9.01 -3.05
CA ARG A 114 2.67 -8.74 -1.62
C ARG A 114 1.40 -8.23 -0.96
N ASN A 115 0.89 -7.11 -1.44
CA ASN A 115 -0.24 -6.45 -0.79
C ASN A 115 -1.15 -5.76 -1.80
N ARG A 116 -2.43 -5.64 -1.43
CA ARG A 116 -3.37 -4.67 -1.96
C ARG A 116 -3.53 -3.59 -0.90
N ILE A 117 -3.04 -2.39 -1.19
CA ILE A 117 -3.08 -1.24 -0.30
C ILE A 117 -4.26 -0.38 -0.73
N TYR A 118 -5.10 0.01 0.22
CA TYR A 118 -6.24 0.88 -0.01
C TYR A 118 -5.92 2.29 0.46
N ARG A 119 -5.98 3.25 -0.47
CA ARG A 119 -5.81 4.67 -0.20
C ARG A 119 -7.18 5.31 -0.11
N LYS A 120 -7.58 5.76 1.07
CA LYS A 120 -8.86 6.47 1.26
C LYS A 120 -8.76 7.90 0.72
N HIS A 121 -9.76 8.32 -0.06
CA HIS A 121 -9.97 9.73 -0.41
C HIS A 121 -10.64 10.47 0.73
N SER A 122 -10.35 11.77 0.84
CA SER A 122 -11.03 12.67 1.80
C SER A 122 -12.33 13.27 1.27
N GLU A 123 -12.58 13.16 -0.03
CA GLU A 123 -13.75 13.75 -0.67
C GLU A 123 -14.90 12.75 -0.74
N GLU A 124 -16.06 13.15 -0.21
CA GLU A 124 -17.32 12.45 -0.41
C GLU A 124 -17.85 12.80 -1.80
N ARG A 125 -17.88 11.82 -2.70
CA ARG A 125 -18.52 11.94 -4.01
C ARG A 125 -19.80 11.12 -4.00
N GLY A 126 -20.92 11.76 -3.65
CA GLY A 126 -22.23 11.11 -3.66
C GLY A 126 -22.64 10.69 -5.08
N PHE A 127 -22.96 9.41 -5.27
CA PHE A 127 -23.62 8.90 -6.47
C PHE A 127 -25.06 8.51 -6.12
N TYR A 128 -26.01 8.96 -6.93
CA TYR A 128 -27.43 8.76 -6.68
C TYR A 128 -27.91 7.30 -6.80
N SER A 129 -27.08 6.38 -7.32
CA SER A 129 -27.49 5.00 -7.60
C SER A 129 -26.56 3.91 -7.06
N ASN A 130 -25.39 4.26 -6.52
CA ASN A 130 -24.39 3.31 -6.04
C ASN A 130 -23.78 3.77 -4.72
N PHE A 131 -23.19 2.85 -3.97
CA PHE A 131 -22.32 3.21 -2.85
C PHE A 131 -21.13 4.02 -3.35
N ASP A 132 -20.73 5.02 -2.58
CA ASP A 132 -19.61 5.89 -2.92
C ASP A 132 -18.27 5.10 -2.90
N SER A 133 -17.47 5.29 -3.95
CA SER A 133 -16.14 4.70 -4.05
C SER A 133 -15.12 5.69 -3.51
N GLN A 134 -14.75 5.54 -2.25
CA GLN A 134 -13.83 6.44 -1.54
C GLN A 134 -12.38 5.94 -1.51
N MET A 135 -12.03 4.94 -2.31
CA MET A 135 -10.70 4.33 -2.24
C MET A 135 -10.10 4.12 -3.62
N ASP A 136 -8.80 4.44 -3.71
CA ASP A 136 -7.91 3.91 -4.74
C ASP A 136 -7.21 2.65 -4.25
N ILE A 137 -6.66 1.92 -5.18
CA ILE A 137 -6.01 0.64 -4.93
C ILE A 137 -4.57 0.72 -5.44
N ILE A 138 -3.62 0.29 -4.61
CA ILE A 138 -2.23 0.15 -5.00
C ILE A 138 -1.87 -1.33 -4.88
N LEU A 139 -1.52 -1.94 -6.01
CA LEU A 139 -1.06 -3.33 -6.07
C LEU A 139 0.46 -3.34 -5.89
N TYR A 140 0.93 -4.02 -4.85
CA TYR A 140 2.35 -4.15 -4.56
C TYR A 140 2.88 -5.52 -5.01
N TYR A 141 3.86 -5.50 -5.89
CA TYR A 141 4.58 -6.66 -6.40
C TYR A 141 6.07 -6.53 -6.17
N VAL A 142 6.74 -7.66 -6.05
CA VAL A 142 8.20 -7.76 -6.05
C VAL A 142 8.66 -8.58 -7.26
N LYS A 143 9.90 -8.37 -7.73
CA LYS A 143 10.41 -9.15 -8.86
C LYS A 143 10.73 -10.59 -8.47
N ASP A 144 11.32 -10.77 -7.31
CA ASP A 144 11.70 -12.07 -6.76
C ASP A 144 11.31 -12.12 -5.28
N PRO A 145 10.38 -13.03 -4.89
CA PRO A 145 9.89 -13.13 -3.53
C PRO A 145 10.94 -13.56 -2.50
N THR A 146 12.10 -14.05 -2.96
CA THR A 146 13.20 -14.49 -2.08
C THR A 146 14.28 -13.43 -1.88
N ARG A 147 14.25 -12.33 -2.64
CA ARG A 147 15.34 -11.34 -2.68
C ARG A 147 14.90 -9.90 -2.46
N PHE A 148 13.58 -9.63 -2.38
CA PHE A 148 13.09 -8.27 -2.25
C PHE A 148 13.56 -7.61 -0.94
N VAL A 149 13.73 -6.30 -0.99
CA VAL A 149 14.10 -5.49 0.18
C VAL A 149 12.82 -4.85 0.73
N PHE A 150 12.55 -5.10 2.01
CA PHE A 150 11.46 -4.48 2.74
C PHE A 150 11.98 -3.96 4.08
N HIS A 151 11.78 -2.68 4.33
CA HIS A 151 12.06 -2.08 5.62
C HIS A 151 10.75 -1.76 6.30
N GLU A 152 10.48 -2.46 7.40
CA GLU A 152 9.32 -2.18 8.23
C GLU A 152 9.47 -0.76 8.82
N THR A 153 8.59 0.14 8.40
CA THR A 153 8.45 1.43 9.08
C THR A 153 7.44 1.26 10.20
N ARG A 154 7.91 1.04 11.42
CA ARG A 154 7.07 1.27 12.59
C ARG A 154 6.86 2.76 12.67
N GLY A 155 5.60 3.18 12.67
CA GLY A 155 5.29 4.60 12.86
C GLY A 155 5.84 5.05 14.22
N ASP A 156 6.56 6.16 14.26
CA ASP A 156 7.06 6.78 15.51
C ASP A 156 5.95 7.26 16.46
N LYS A 157 4.70 7.01 16.10
CA LYS A 157 3.57 7.31 16.98
C LYS A 157 3.38 6.14 17.94
N PRO A 158 3.50 6.39 19.23
CA PRO A 158 3.22 5.39 20.22
C PRO A 158 1.81 4.84 20.02
N GLN A 159 1.70 3.52 19.98
CA GLN A 159 0.38 2.88 19.92
C GLN A 159 -0.22 2.90 21.32
N ILE A 160 -1.40 3.48 21.44
CA ILE A 160 -2.19 3.48 22.67
C ILE A 160 -3.30 2.45 22.47
N VAL A 161 -3.19 1.32 23.16
CA VAL A 161 -4.15 0.22 23.05
C VAL A 161 -4.85 0.03 24.39
N PRO A 162 -6.20 0.03 24.44
CA PRO A 162 -6.91 -0.23 25.67
C PRO A 162 -6.58 -1.63 26.20
N LEU A 163 -6.37 -1.75 27.50
CA LEU A 163 -6.13 -3.03 28.19
C LEU A 163 -7.42 -3.66 28.72
N PHE A 164 -8.56 -3.15 28.30
CA PHE A 164 -9.89 -3.53 28.77
C PHE A 164 -10.90 -3.53 27.61
N GLU A 165 -11.99 -4.26 27.84
CA GLU A 165 -13.18 -4.27 26.99
C GLU A 165 -14.44 -4.13 27.85
N ASN A 166 -15.56 -3.69 27.24
CA ASN A 166 -16.84 -3.56 27.93
C ASN A 166 -17.45 -4.93 28.24
N GLY A 167 -18.17 -5.00 29.33
CA GLY A 167 -18.80 -6.20 29.82
C GLY A 167 -18.05 -6.86 31.00
N TYR A 168 -18.77 -7.28 32.02
CA TYR A 168 -18.19 -8.01 33.15
C TYR A 168 -17.87 -9.45 32.74
N LEU A 169 -16.68 -9.92 33.08
CA LEU A 169 -16.26 -11.32 32.96
C LEU A 169 -15.66 -11.81 34.28
N GLU A 170 -16.23 -12.87 34.85
CA GLU A 170 -15.73 -13.49 36.06
C GLU A 170 -14.27 -13.96 35.86
N GLY A 171 -13.43 -13.70 36.86
CA GLY A 171 -11.99 -13.97 36.80
C GLY A 171 -11.16 -13.01 35.90
N ARG A 172 -11.82 -12.16 35.09
CA ARG A 172 -11.16 -11.14 34.29
C ARG A 172 -11.52 -9.71 34.68
N SER A 173 -12.47 -9.50 35.57
CA SER A 173 -12.84 -8.17 36.09
C SER A 173 -12.24 -7.89 37.46
N GLU A 174 -11.30 -8.70 37.93
CA GLU A 174 -10.61 -8.53 39.21
C GLU A 174 -9.75 -7.25 39.24
N SER A 175 -9.67 -6.66 40.44
CA SER A 175 -8.83 -5.47 40.68
C SER A 175 -7.35 -5.77 40.50
N ARG A 176 -6.62 -4.78 39.97
CA ARG A 176 -5.16 -4.83 39.79
C ARG A 176 -4.50 -3.54 40.28
N TYR A 177 -3.25 -3.65 40.73
CA TYR A 177 -2.46 -2.53 41.19
C TYR A 177 -1.46 -2.10 40.09
N ALA A 178 -1.41 -0.81 39.77
CA ALA A 178 -0.38 -0.22 38.93
C ALA A 178 -0.09 1.22 39.36
N ASN A 179 1.19 1.57 39.42
CA ASN A 179 1.67 2.93 39.71
C ASN A 179 1.04 3.55 40.99
N GLY A 180 0.79 2.71 42.01
CA GLY A 180 0.19 3.17 43.26
C GLY A 180 -1.34 3.25 43.28
N TYR A 181 -2.00 2.92 42.18
CA TYR A 181 -3.46 2.96 42.04
C TYR A 181 -4.09 1.57 41.96
N LEU A 182 -5.18 1.36 42.68
CA LEU A 182 -6.03 0.19 42.53
C LEU A 182 -7.01 0.41 41.37
N ILE A 183 -6.95 -0.44 40.37
CA ILE A 183 -7.82 -0.38 39.19
C ILE A 183 -8.86 -1.45 39.31
N ASN A 184 -10.12 -1.08 39.48
CA ASN A 184 -11.25 -1.98 39.53
C ASN A 184 -12.12 -1.86 38.27
N LEU A 185 -11.87 -2.71 37.28
CA LEU A 185 -12.65 -2.71 36.04
C LEU A 185 -14.05 -3.29 36.22
N GLY A 186 -14.25 -4.15 37.22
CA GLY A 186 -15.54 -4.76 37.51
C GLY A 186 -16.60 -3.71 37.87
N ASP A 187 -16.25 -2.72 38.70
CA ASP A 187 -17.15 -1.62 39.06
C ASP A 187 -17.58 -0.76 37.89
N LEU A 188 -16.79 -0.80 36.80
CA LEU A 188 -17.05 -0.09 35.55
C LEU A 188 -17.71 -0.95 34.46
N ASN A 189 -18.15 -2.16 34.84
CA ASN A 189 -18.66 -3.16 33.89
C ASN A 189 -17.68 -3.41 32.73
N LYS A 190 -16.41 -3.63 33.06
CA LYS A 190 -15.30 -3.87 32.13
C LYS A 190 -14.47 -5.07 32.57
N HIS A 191 -13.75 -5.67 31.65
CA HIS A 191 -12.81 -6.75 31.95
C HIS A 191 -11.46 -6.54 31.27
N TRP A 192 -10.44 -7.23 31.80
CA TRP A 192 -9.08 -7.14 31.29
C TRP A 192 -8.89 -7.99 30.02
N LEU A 193 -8.27 -7.40 29.01
CA LEU A 193 -7.83 -8.10 27.79
C LEU A 193 -6.51 -8.86 27.99
N VAL A 194 -5.74 -8.51 29.04
CA VAL A 194 -4.45 -9.13 29.34
C VAL A 194 -4.49 -9.91 30.64
N SER A 195 -3.63 -10.92 30.80
CA SER A 195 -3.47 -11.67 32.05
C SER A 195 -2.81 -10.82 33.14
N LYS A 196 -2.90 -11.24 34.41
CA LYS A 196 -2.17 -10.59 35.53
C LYS A 196 -0.67 -10.56 35.28
N ARG A 197 -0.10 -11.65 34.74
CA ARG A 197 1.32 -11.77 34.41
C ARG A 197 1.73 -10.74 33.34
N GLN A 198 1.03 -10.69 32.23
CA GLN A 198 1.29 -9.70 31.15
C GLN A 198 1.18 -8.27 31.67
N PHE A 199 0.19 -7.98 32.49
CA PHE A 199 0.02 -6.67 33.11
C PHE A 199 1.20 -6.28 33.99
N THR A 200 1.71 -7.21 34.81
CA THR A 200 2.88 -6.99 35.66
C THR A 200 4.16 -6.75 34.82
N GLU A 201 4.33 -7.50 33.74
CA GLU A 201 5.43 -7.31 32.80
C GLU A 201 5.37 -5.92 32.14
N MET A 202 4.21 -5.45 31.74
CA MET A 202 3.99 -4.11 31.18
C MET A 202 4.28 -2.98 32.19
N ILE A 203 3.96 -3.18 33.47
CA ILE A 203 4.32 -2.23 34.55
C ILE A 203 5.85 -2.13 34.65
N ALA A 204 6.53 -3.26 34.67
CA ALA A 204 7.98 -3.31 34.80
C ALA A 204 8.72 -2.66 33.59
N GLN A 205 8.07 -2.63 32.43
CA GLN A 205 8.58 -2.02 31.20
C GLN A 205 8.13 -0.58 31.00
N ASP A 206 7.41 0.02 31.96
CA ASP A 206 6.78 1.35 31.88
C ASP A 206 5.86 1.54 30.67
N GLU A 207 5.20 0.46 30.24
CA GLU A 207 4.30 0.46 29.08
C GLU A 207 2.85 0.83 29.42
N ILE A 208 2.52 1.15 30.66
CA ILE A 208 1.14 1.49 31.07
C ILE A 208 0.96 3.01 31.21
N ARG A 209 -0.09 3.50 30.57
CA ARG A 209 -0.58 4.88 30.74
C ARG A 209 -2.04 4.88 31.11
N PHE A 210 -2.46 5.92 31.84
CA PHE A 210 -3.86 6.09 32.22
C PHE A 210 -4.47 7.28 31.44
N ILE A 211 -5.63 7.01 30.83
CA ILE A 211 -6.45 8.03 30.15
C ILE A 211 -7.83 7.93 30.78
N ASP A 212 -8.31 9.04 31.35
CA ASP A 212 -9.58 9.08 32.09
C ASP A 212 -9.72 7.99 33.16
N GLY A 213 -8.61 7.67 33.86
CA GLY A 213 -8.57 6.65 34.90
C GLY A 213 -8.55 5.20 34.38
N LEU A 214 -8.57 4.96 33.08
CA LEU A 214 -8.54 3.64 32.47
C LEU A 214 -7.14 3.28 31.94
N PRO A 215 -6.73 2.00 32.04
CA PRO A 215 -5.40 1.55 31.68
C PRO A 215 -5.26 1.28 30.18
N TYR A 216 -4.20 1.80 29.57
CA TYR A 216 -3.82 1.57 28.19
C TYR A 216 -2.37 1.08 28.10
N ARG A 217 -2.09 0.22 27.15
CA ARG A 217 -0.71 -0.08 26.77
C ARG A 217 -0.19 1.04 25.88
N TYR A 218 0.99 1.49 26.22
CA TYR A 218 1.77 2.45 25.44
C TYR A 218 3.03 1.74 24.92
N SER A 219 3.14 1.55 23.61
CA SER A 219 4.33 0.99 22.99
C SER A 219 4.92 2.00 22.00
N THR A 220 6.19 2.29 22.15
CA THR A 220 6.99 3.06 21.19
C THR A 220 7.50 2.16 20.06
#